data_0dc8e4a13c75c6bbc5b748d7ec45bff2
#
_entry.id   0dc8e4a13c75c6bbc5b748d7ec45bff2
#
_cell.length_a   1.000
_cell.length_b   1.000
_cell.length_c   1.000
_cell.angle_alpha   90.00
_cell.angle_beta   90.00
_cell.angle_gamma   90.00
#
_symmetry.space_group_name_H-M   'P 1'
#
loop_
_entity.id
_entity.type
_entity.pdbx_description
1 polymer ?
#
loop_
_entity_poly.entity_id
_entity_poly.type
_entity_poly.pdbx_seq_one_letter_code
_entity_poly.pdbx_strand_id
1 'polypeptide(L)'
;RKYMEEKKLAVIALGGNAILRGNQKGTVEEQNQNIRETLENLIYLVREGYNLIITHGNGPQVGNILMSDDAGVKMYGLPPMTLDMCVAYSQGEIGYMIERNLRNILREHGLTRHVVSMISQVVVDEHDPALQNPTKRVGRIYTREEADKLAAEHGWIFKEEIKVEGGWRRVVPSPAPIDFKNAALVERMARSGSIVITGGGGGIPVYVDGEGMLQPLEGVIDKDLASAMIGARVKADELYILTDVPYIYKGGLWSRHDSVLCGYMYFVLSRLLWISCTV
;
A
#
# COMPACT_ATOMS: atom_id res chain seq x y z
N ARG A 1 -32.51 -17.14 21.47
CA ARG A 1 -31.65 -16.64 20.38
C ARG A 1 -30.35 -16.20 21.03
N LYS A 2 -29.25 -16.98 20.90
CA LYS A 2 -27.91 -16.52 21.24
C LYS A 2 -27.63 -15.30 20.31
N TYR A 3 -27.40 -14.13 20.89
CA TYR A 3 -26.84 -13.03 20.16
C TYR A 3 -25.47 -13.52 19.63
N MET A 4 -25.35 -13.76 18.34
CA MET A 4 -24.06 -13.96 17.73
C MET A 4 -23.36 -12.60 17.82
N GLU A 5 -22.32 -12.52 18.61
CA GLU A 5 -21.47 -11.34 18.68
C GLU A 5 -20.98 -11.03 17.26
N GLU A 6 -21.24 -9.82 16.79
CA GLU A 6 -20.85 -9.41 15.44
C GLU A 6 -19.30 -9.43 15.36
N LYS A 7 -18.77 -10.22 14.43
CA LYS A 7 -17.32 -10.37 14.28
C LYS A 7 -16.70 -9.03 13.88
N LYS A 8 -15.69 -8.60 14.61
CA LYS A 8 -14.94 -7.37 14.28
C LYS A 8 -14.35 -7.43 12.89
N LEU A 9 -14.34 -6.30 12.21
CA LEU A 9 -13.67 -6.07 10.93
C LEU A 9 -12.41 -5.26 11.16
N ALA A 10 -11.26 -5.82 10.76
CA ALA A 10 -9.97 -5.15 10.83
C ALA A 10 -9.39 -4.90 9.44
N VAL A 11 -8.84 -3.71 9.24
CA VAL A 11 -7.98 -3.39 8.09
C VAL A 11 -6.52 -3.51 8.53
N ILE A 12 -5.73 -4.28 7.77
CA ILE A 12 -4.32 -4.53 8.03
C ILE A 12 -3.51 -3.91 6.90
N ALA A 13 -2.77 -2.85 7.19
CA ALA A 13 -1.90 -2.18 6.21
C ALA A 13 -0.46 -2.73 6.31
N LEU A 14 -0.04 -3.50 5.30
CA LEU A 14 1.31 -4.05 5.23
C LEU A 14 2.29 -2.99 4.76
N GLY A 15 3.30 -2.68 5.58
CA GLY A 15 4.38 -1.76 5.26
C GLY A 15 5.36 -2.31 4.23
N GLY A 16 6.29 -1.47 3.77
CA GLY A 16 7.30 -1.85 2.79
C GLY A 16 8.14 -3.05 3.24
N ASN A 17 8.55 -3.08 4.50
CA ASN A 17 9.38 -4.17 5.05
C ASN A 17 8.64 -5.50 5.23
N ALA A 18 7.31 -5.49 5.22
CA ALA A 18 6.52 -6.72 5.14
C ALA A 18 6.71 -7.44 3.80
N ILE A 19 7.16 -6.71 2.76
CA ILE A 19 7.35 -7.22 1.40
C ILE A 19 8.84 -7.26 1.05
N LEU A 20 9.59 -6.17 1.28
CA LEU A 20 11.00 -6.05 0.94
C LEU A 20 11.75 -5.29 2.02
N ARG A 21 12.75 -5.92 2.64
CA ARG A 21 13.63 -5.33 3.66
C ARG A 21 14.78 -4.57 3.02
N GLY A 22 15.27 -3.50 3.68
CA GLY A 22 16.23 -2.56 3.10
C GLY A 22 17.58 -3.15 2.69
N ASN A 23 17.96 -4.33 3.19
CA ASN A 23 19.22 -5.03 2.87
C ASN A 23 19.05 -6.13 1.81
N GLN A 24 17.87 -6.31 1.26
CA GLN A 24 17.54 -7.36 0.29
C GLN A 24 17.58 -6.83 -1.15
N LYS A 25 17.83 -7.74 -2.10
CA LYS A 25 17.83 -7.45 -3.53
C LYS A 25 16.43 -7.30 -4.14
N GLY A 26 15.41 -7.85 -3.47
CA GLY A 26 14.03 -7.84 -3.94
C GLY A 26 13.70 -8.98 -4.90
N THR A 27 14.38 -10.13 -4.76
CA THR A 27 14.00 -11.31 -5.54
C THR A 27 12.60 -11.79 -5.14
N VAL A 28 11.95 -12.54 -6.02
CA VAL A 28 10.62 -13.10 -5.74
C VAL A 28 10.63 -13.98 -4.49
N GLU A 29 11.73 -14.72 -4.27
CA GLU A 29 11.92 -15.59 -3.11
C GLU A 29 12.00 -14.77 -1.81
N GLU A 30 12.79 -13.69 -1.79
CA GLU A 30 12.91 -12.80 -0.63
C GLU A 30 11.57 -12.14 -0.30
N GLN A 31 10.85 -11.63 -1.31
CA GLN A 31 9.54 -11.03 -1.12
C GLN A 31 8.51 -12.04 -0.60
N ASN A 32 8.46 -13.24 -1.17
CA ASN A 32 7.56 -14.31 -0.70
C ASN A 32 7.87 -14.72 0.76
N GLN A 33 9.15 -14.84 1.11
CA GLN A 33 9.54 -15.18 2.48
C GLN A 33 9.10 -14.10 3.47
N ASN A 34 9.32 -12.82 3.17
CA ASN A 34 8.92 -11.72 4.04
C ASN A 34 7.38 -11.66 4.20
N ILE A 35 6.65 -11.79 3.09
CA ILE A 35 5.19 -11.84 3.10
C ILE A 35 4.70 -12.99 3.97
N ARG A 36 5.27 -14.20 3.79
CA ARG A 36 4.89 -15.36 4.57
C ARG A 36 5.10 -15.14 6.07
N GLU A 37 6.29 -14.67 6.47
CA GLU A 37 6.58 -14.37 7.88
C GLU A 37 5.62 -13.35 8.48
N THR A 38 5.27 -12.32 7.72
CA THR A 38 4.30 -11.31 8.16
C THR A 38 2.90 -11.88 8.32
N LEU A 39 2.44 -12.69 7.35
CA LEU A 39 1.10 -13.27 7.36
C LEU A 39 0.94 -14.33 8.47
N GLU A 40 1.98 -15.10 8.79
CA GLU A 40 1.96 -16.03 9.94
C GLU A 40 1.60 -15.31 11.25
N ASN A 41 2.11 -14.10 11.46
CA ASN A 41 1.78 -13.31 12.64
C ASN A 41 0.33 -12.82 12.67
N LEU A 42 -0.39 -12.84 11.54
CA LEU A 42 -1.79 -12.43 11.46
C LEU A 42 -2.80 -13.57 11.69
N ILE A 43 -2.33 -14.82 11.71
CA ILE A 43 -3.21 -16.00 11.81
C ILE A 43 -4.01 -16.01 13.11
N TYR A 44 -3.47 -15.45 14.19
CA TYR A 44 -4.20 -15.34 15.43
C TYR A 44 -5.51 -14.54 15.29
N LEU A 45 -5.52 -13.45 14.48
CA LEU A 45 -6.74 -12.66 14.22
C LEU A 45 -7.81 -13.51 13.52
N VAL A 46 -7.39 -14.37 12.58
CA VAL A 46 -8.32 -15.29 11.91
C VAL A 46 -8.91 -16.29 12.90
N ARG A 47 -8.12 -16.80 13.85
CA ARG A 47 -8.56 -17.71 14.91
C ARG A 47 -9.50 -17.04 15.91
N GLU A 48 -9.23 -15.78 16.25
CA GLU A 48 -10.13 -14.96 17.08
C GLU A 48 -11.42 -14.55 16.35
N GLY A 49 -11.59 -14.97 15.10
CA GLY A 49 -12.81 -14.76 14.34
C GLY A 49 -12.94 -13.43 13.64
N TYR A 50 -11.88 -12.63 13.56
CA TYR A 50 -11.91 -11.37 12.83
C TYR A 50 -12.24 -11.55 11.35
N ASN A 51 -12.95 -10.58 10.80
CA ASN A 51 -13.04 -10.32 9.38
C ASN A 51 -11.85 -9.43 8.97
N LEU A 52 -11.19 -9.73 7.86
CA LEU A 52 -9.94 -9.06 7.50
C LEU A 52 -10.00 -8.44 6.10
N ILE A 53 -9.51 -7.21 6.02
CA ILE A 53 -9.12 -6.56 4.77
C ILE A 53 -7.62 -6.28 4.87
N ILE A 54 -6.86 -6.62 3.85
CA ILE A 54 -5.42 -6.43 3.80
C ILE A 54 -5.11 -5.40 2.70
N THR A 55 -4.40 -4.34 3.07
CA THR A 55 -3.80 -3.39 2.14
C THR A 55 -2.28 -3.54 2.15
N HIS A 56 -1.58 -3.02 1.16
CA HIS A 56 -0.12 -3.13 1.10
C HIS A 56 0.51 -1.93 0.38
N GLY A 57 1.79 -1.66 0.69
CA GLY A 57 2.62 -0.73 -0.08
C GLY A 57 3.12 -1.36 -1.38
N ASN A 58 3.72 -0.56 -2.26
CA ASN A 58 4.26 -0.98 -3.55
C ASN A 58 5.48 -0.17 -4.03
N GLY A 59 6.03 0.70 -3.20
CA GLY A 59 7.05 1.67 -3.63
C GLY A 59 8.22 1.09 -4.44
N PRO A 60 8.93 0.04 -3.96
CA PRO A 60 9.99 -0.60 -4.72
C PRO A 60 9.49 -1.25 -6.02
N GLN A 61 8.35 -1.93 -5.97
CA GLN A 61 7.80 -2.68 -7.11
C GLN A 61 7.38 -1.75 -8.26
N VAL A 62 6.67 -0.66 -7.99
CA VAL A 62 6.33 0.34 -9.01
C VAL A 62 7.58 0.89 -9.69
N GLY A 63 8.64 1.15 -8.93
CA GLY A 63 9.90 1.60 -9.50
C GLY A 63 10.56 0.57 -10.42
N ASN A 64 10.54 -0.71 -10.04
CA ASN A 64 11.08 -1.79 -10.86
C ASN A 64 10.27 -1.99 -12.14
N ILE A 65 8.93 -1.92 -12.04
CA ILE A 65 8.03 -1.99 -13.20
C ILE A 65 8.34 -0.84 -14.18
N LEU A 66 8.45 0.40 -13.69
CA LEU A 66 8.80 1.56 -14.52
C LEU A 66 10.16 1.41 -15.20
N MET A 67 11.17 0.86 -14.50
CA MET A 67 12.49 0.62 -15.10
C MET A 67 12.45 -0.49 -16.16
N SER A 68 11.70 -1.55 -15.92
CA SER A 68 11.53 -2.63 -16.89
C SER A 68 10.79 -2.14 -18.13
N ASP A 69 9.78 -1.29 -17.94
CA ASP A 69 9.06 -0.63 -19.01
C ASP A 69 9.99 0.27 -19.85
N ASP A 70 10.76 1.16 -19.21
CA ASP A 70 11.73 2.04 -19.88
C ASP A 70 12.76 1.24 -20.69
N ALA A 71 13.28 0.15 -20.16
CA ALA A 71 14.16 -0.75 -20.88
C ALA A 71 13.45 -1.39 -22.09
N GLY A 72 12.20 -1.82 -21.93
CA GLY A 72 11.37 -2.35 -23.02
C GLY A 72 11.14 -1.35 -24.14
N VAL A 73 10.82 -0.11 -23.79
CA VAL A 73 10.66 0.99 -24.75
C VAL A 73 11.97 1.24 -25.50
N LYS A 74 13.09 1.38 -24.79
CA LYS A 74 14.40 1.71 -25.40
C LYS A 74 14.98 0.59 -26.25
N MET A 75 14.86 -0.66 -25.78
CA MET A 75 15.50 -1.79 -26.43
C MET A 75 14.63 -2.44 -27.52
N TYR A 76 13.32 -2.42 -27.35
CA TYR A 76 12.39 -3.17 -28.19
C TYR A 76 11.30 -2.31 -28.83
N GLY A 77 11.25 -1.00 -28.57
CA GLY A 77 10.22 -0.11 -29.10
C GLY A 77 8.82 -0.42 -28.60
N LEU A 78 8.69 -1.00 -27.39
CA LEU A 78 7.37 -1.25 -26.80
C LEU A 78 6.67 0.09 -26.45
N PRO A 79 5.33 0.12 -26.45
CA PRO A 79 4.61 1.32 -26.01
C PRO A 79 4.84 1.55 -24.49
N PRO A 80 5.10 2.80 -24.07
CA PRO A 80 5.35 3.10 -22.67
C PRO A 80 4.08 2.94 -21.82
N MET A 81 4.24 2.50 -20.57
CA MET A 81 3.17 2.45 -19.57
C MET A 81 3.07 3.75 -18.78
N THR A 82 1.84 4.12 -18.44
CA THR A 82 1.55 5.20 -17.48
C THR A 82 1.77 4.74 -16.04
N LEU A 83 1.93 5.69 -15.12
CA LEU A 83 2.21 5.38 -13.71
C LEU A 83 1.06 4.64 -13.03
N ASP A 84 -0.19 4.99 -13.34
CA ASP A 84 -1.39 4.30 -12.84
C ASP A 84 -1.43 2.84 -13.30
N MET A 85 -1.02 2.55 -14.53
CA MET A 85 -0.86 1.17 -15.02
C MET A 85 0.22 0.41 -14.25
N CYS A 86 1.35 1.05 -13.93
CA CYS A 86 2.38 0.44 -13.09
C CYS A 86 1.87 0.15 -11.68
N VAL A 87 1.02 1.02 -11.11
CA VAL A 87 0.33 0.74 -9.83
C VAL A 87 -0.58 -0.46 -9.96
N ALA A 88 -1.37 -0.57 -11.04
CA ALA A 88 -2.25 -1.71 -11.30
C ALA A 88 -1.46 -3.03 -11.41
N TYR A 89 -0.34 -3.03 -12.13
CA TYR A 89 0.57 -4.19 -12.22
C TYR A 89 1.08 -4.61 -10.84
N SER A 90 1.50 -3.64 -10.01
CA SER A 90 1.97 -3.93 -8.65
C SER A 90 0.89 -4.53 -7.75
N GLN A 91 -0.38 -4.15 -7.94
CA GLN A 91 -1.50 -4.78 -7.23
C GLN A 91 -1.66 -6.24 -7.60
N GLY A 92 -1.53 -6.57 -8.88
CA GLY A 92 -1.55 -7.97 -9.36
C GLY A 92 -0.37 -8.77 -8.82
N GLU A 93 0.84 -8.23 -8.90
CA GLU A 93 2.07 -8.88 -8.43
C GLU A 93 2.01 -9.18 -6.93
N ILE A 94 1.83 -8.16 -6.12
CA ILE A 94 1.87 -8.27 -4.66
C ILE A 94 0.62 -8.98 -4.14
N GLY A 95 -0.55 -8.64 -4.68
CA GLY A 95 -1.82 -9.28 -4.33
C GLY A 95 -1.78 -10.79 -4.56
N TYR A 96 -1.22 -11.25 -5.68
CA TYR A 96 -1.01 -12.66 -5.97
C TYR A 96 -0.09 -13.33 -4.94
N MET A 97 1.03 -12.70 -4.60
CA MET A 97 1.97 -13.25 -3.60
C MET A 97 1.30 -13.36 -2.22
N ILE A 98 0.56 -12.34 -1.78
CA ILE A 98 -0.16 -12.37 -0.51
C ILE A 98 -1.24 -13.45 -0.53
N GLU A 99 -2.09 -13.49 -1.55
CA GLU A 99 -3.20 -14.45 -1.66
C GLU A 99 -2.69 -15.89 -1.62
N ARG A 100 -1.68 -16.21 -2.43
CA ARG A 100 -1.10 -17.54 -2.50
C ARG A 100 -0.50 -17.99 -1.16
N ASN A 101 0.31 -17.12 -0.53
CA ASN A 101 0.92 -17.43 0.76
C ASN A 101 -0.14 -17.60 1.85
N LEU A 102 -1.11 -16.70 1.90
CA LEU A 102 -2.17 -16.76 2.92
C LEU A 102 -3.05 -18.02 2.78
N ARG A 103 -3.39 -18.44 1.56
CA ARG A 103 -4.10 -19.71 1.32
C ARG A 103 -3.32 -20.92 1.85
N ASN A 104 -2.00 -20.94 1.63
CA ASN A 104 -1.15 -22.03 2.12
C ASN A 104 -1.08 -22.02 3.66
N ILE A 105 -0.86 -20.87 4.26
CA ILE A 105 -0.82 -20.71 5.72
C ILE A 105 -2.16 -21.13 6.36
N LEU A 106 -3.28 -20.67 5.82
CA LEU A 106 -4.60 -21.08 6.32
C LEU A 106 -4.76 -22.60 6.29
N ARG A 107 -4.36 -23.25 5.19
CA ARG A 107 -4.40 -24.72 5.06
C ARG A 107 -3.52 -25.41 6.10
N GLU A 108 -2.30 -24.95 6.30
CA GLU A 108 -1.33 -25.49 7.28
C GLU A 108 -1.89 -25.38 8.71
N HIS A 109 -2.62 -24.33 9.01
CA HIS A 109 -3.28 -24.11 10.31
C HIS A 109 -4.68 -24.75 10.43
N GLY A 110 -5.14 -25.50 9.41
CA GLY A 110 -6.46 -26.13 9.41
C GLY A 110 -7.63 -25.13 9.37
N LEU A 111 -7.39 -23.92 8.86
CA LEU A 111 -8.39 -22.87 8.76
C LEU A 111 -8.97 -22.79 7.34
N THR A 112 -10.28 -22.58 7.26
CA THR A 112 -10.98 -22.44 5.97
C THR A 112 -11.52 -21.02 5.83
N ARG A 113 -10.94 -20.26 4.94
CA ARG A 113 -11.38 -18.91 4.55
C ARG A 113 -11.18 -18.71 3.06
N HIS A 114 -12.08 -18.03 2.40
CA HIS A 114 -11.84 -17.53 1.06
C HIS A 114 -10.87 -16.36 1.13
N VAL A 115 -9.92 -16.32 0.21
CA VAL A 115 -8.99 -15.20 0.05
C VAL A 115 -9.13 -14.70 -1.37
N VAL A 116 -9.25 -13.40 -1.55
CA VAL A 116 -9.39 -12.77 -2.87
C VAL A 116 -8.58 -11.49 -2.93
N SER A 117 -7.87 -11.32 -4.05
CA SER A 117 -7.17 -10.08 -4.38
C SER A 117 -7.99 -9.29 -5.40
N MET A 118 -8.21 -8.00 -5.12
CA MET A 118 -9.01 -7.12 -5.97
C MET A 118 -8.18 -5.94 -6.44
N ILE A 119 -8.18 -5.71 -7.75
CA ILE A 119 -7.71 -4.46 -8.34
C ILE A 119 -8.64 -3.34 -7.87
N SER A 120 -8.08 -2.26 -7.37
CA SER A 120 -8.82 -1.22 -6.66
C SER A 120 -8.42 0.18 -7.07
N GLN A 121 -9.44 1.01 -7.29
CA GLN A 121 -9.33 2.40 -7.66
C GLN A 121 -9.67 3.28 -6.45
N VAL A 122 -8.90 4.35 -6.28
CA VAL A 122 -9.10 5.35 -5.25
C VAL A 122 -9.28 6.71 -5.92
N VAL A 123 -10.38 7.38 -5.58
CA VAL A 123 -10.68 8.71 -6.12
C VAL A 123 -9.83 9.76 -5.40
N VAL A 124 -9.27 10.67 -6.18
CA VAL A 124 -8.51 11.83 -5.73
C VAL A 124 -9.04 13.09 -6.40
N ASP A 125 -8.62 14.26 -5.93
CA ASP A 125 -8.95 15.54 -6.56
C ASP A 125 -7.95 15.80 -7.71
N GLU A 126 -8.44 16.07 -8.91
CA GLU A 126 -7.63 16.47 -10.07
C GLU A 126 -6.90 17.81 -9.86
N HIS A 127 -7.32 18.60 -8.87
CA HIS A 127 -6.71 19.87 -8.50
C HIS A 127 -5.90 19.80 -7.19
N ASP A 128 -5.61 18.60 -6.67
CA ASP A 128 -4.83 18.44 -5.44
C ASP A 128 -3.47 19.15 -5.57
N PRO A 129 -3.10 20.06 -4.65
CA PRO A 129 -1.81 20.75 -4.68
C PRO A 129 -0.59 19.82 -4.75
N ALA A 130 -0.70 18.59 -4.27
CA ALA A 130 0.36 17.58 -4.34
C ALA A 130 0.75 17.24 -5.77
N LEU A 131 -0.13 17.46 -6.76
CA LEU A 131 0.15 17.23 -8.18
C LEU A 131 1.24 18.19 -8.70
N GLN A 132 1.32 19.39 -8.14
CA GLN A 132 2.32 20.40 -8.51
C GLN A 132 3.61 20.29 -7.69
N ASN A 133 3.60 19.52 -6.61
CA ASN A 133 4.77 19.35 -5.73
C ASN A 133 5.02 17.86 -5.44
N PRO A 134 5.61 17.09 -6.36
CA PRO A 134 5.90 15.68 -6.17
C PRO A 134 6.80 15.43 -4.96
N THR A 135 6.38 14.52 -4.08
CA THR A 135 7.12 14.18 -2.85
C THR A 135 7.24 12.68 -2.60
N LYS A 136 6.37 11.87 -3.20
CA LYS A 136 6.35 10.42 -2.97
C LYS A 136 7.54 9.75 -3.64
N ARG A 137 8.44 9.19 -2.85
CA ARG A 137 9.62 8.47 -3.34
C ARG A 137 9.22 7.10 -3.88
N VAL A 138 9.65 6.83 -5.11
CA VAL A 138 9.41 5.54 -5.79
C VAL A 138 10.71 4.99 -6.39
N GLY A 139 10.77 3.69 -6.57
CA GLY A 139 11.88 3.02 -7.22
C GLY A 139 13.15 2.91 -6.35
N ARG A 140 14.26 2.62 -7.00
CA ARG A 140 15.58 2.46 -6.39
C ARG A 140 16.24 3.81 -6.06
N ILE A 141 17.35 3.75 -5.39
CA ILE A 141 18.25 4.88 -5.17
C ILE A 141 19.18 4.99 -6.39
N TYR A 142 19.39 6.19 -6.86
CA TYR A 142 20.23 6.57 -8.00
C TYR A 142 21.41 7.40 -7.52
N THR A 143 22.49 7.40 -8.31
CA THR A 143 23.53 8.44 -8.18
C THR A 143 23.02 9.77 -8.72
N ARG A 144 23.68 10.86 -8.40
CA ARG A 144 23.36 12.19 -8.95
C ARG A 144 23.40 12.18 -10.47
N GLU A 145 24.45 11.60 -11.06
CA GLU A 145 24.64 11.51 -12.50
C GLU A 145 23.52 10.73 -13.19
N GLU A 146 23.13 9.56 -12.63
CA GLU A 146 22.00 8.78 -13.14
C GLU A 146 20.68 9.58 -13.05
N ALA A 147 20.44 10.27 -11.94
CA ALA A 147 19.25 11.07 -11.74
C ALA A 147 19.15 12.23 -12.73
N ASP A 148 20.23 12.98 -12.93
CA ASP A 148 20.29 14.09 -13.88
C ASP A 148 20.06 13.61 -15.32
N LYS A 149 20.62 12.46 -15.70
CA LYS A 149 20.40 11.84 -17.02
C LYS A 149 18.94 11.47 -17.23
N LEU A 150 18.34 10.75 -16.27
CA LEU A 150 16.93 10.33 -16.37
C LEU A 150 15.96 11.51 -16.30
N ALA A 151 16.29 12.56 -15.55
CA ALA A 151 15.52 13.79 -15.53
C ALA A 151 15.52 14.48 -16.92
N ALA A 152 16.67 14.52 -17.59
CA ALA A 152 16.79 15.10 -18.93
C ALA A 152 16.08 14.24 -20.00
N GLU A 153 16.14 12.91 -19.90
CA GLU A 153 15.51 11.99 -20.86
C GLU A 153 13.98 11.93 -20.72
N HIS A 154 13.47 11.92 -19.49
CA HIS A 154 12.05 11.61 -19.21
C HIS A 154 11.27 12.76 -18.57
N GLY A 155 11.92 13.85 -18.18
CA GLY A 155 11.30 14.90 -17.38
C GLY A 155 10.98 14.47 -15.93
N TRP A 156 11.59 13.38 -15.47
CA TRP A 156 11.35 12.89 -14.12
C TRP A 156 11.96 13.82 -13.07
N ILE A 157 11.30 13.91 -11.92
CA ILE A 157 11.76 14.73 -10.81
C ILE A 157 12.46 13.84 -9.80
N PHE A 158 13.63 14.25 -9.34
CA PHE A 158 14.41 13.55 -8.33
C PHE A 158 14.64 14.45 -7.11
N LYS A 159 14.66 13.86 -5.93
CA LYS A 159 15.04 14.51 -4.66
C LYS A 159 16.10 13.68 -3.97
N GLU A 160 16.96 14.34 -3.21
CA GLU A 160 18.00 13.68 -2.42
C GLU A 160 17.38 12.72 -1.39
N GLU A 161 17.99 11.53 -1.23
CA GLU A 161 17.52 10.53 -0.28
C GLU A 161 18.10 10.82 1.11
N ILE A 162 17.23 11.06 2.07
CA ILE A 162 17.63 11.46 3.43
C ILE A 162 18.42 10.35 4.16
N LYS A 163 18.14 9.08 3.83
CA LYS A 163 18.72 7.92 4.51
C LYS A 163 20.03 7.43 3.89
N VAL A 164 20.42 7.94 2.74
CA VAL A 164 21.62 7.50 1.99
C VAL A 164 22.33 8.73 1.43
N GLU A 165 23.46 9.08 2.02
CA GLU A 165 24.27 10.21 1.58
C GLU A 165 24.65 10.11 0.11
N GLY A 166 24.42 11.18 -0.65
CA GLY A 166 24.65 11.24 -2.10
C GLY A 166 23.67 10.44 -2.95
N GLY A 167 22.67 9.78 -2.33
CA GLY A 167 21.63 9.06 -3.03
C GLY A 167 20.50 9.97 -3.52
N TRP A 168 19.93 9.65 -4.68
CA TRP A 168 18.81 10.37 -5.29
C TRP A 168 17.66 9.41 -5.54
N ARG A 169 16.43 9.88 -5.38
CA ARG A 169 15.25 9.06 -5.62
C ARG A 169 14.23 9.81 -6.45
N ARG A 170 13.61 9.10 -7.41
CA ARG A 170 12.50 9.66 -8.17
C ARG A 170 11.36 9.98 -7.22
N VAL A 171 10.74 11.15 -7.41
CA VAL A 171 9.53 11.55 -6.70
C VAL A 171 8.38 11.74 -7.69
N VAL A 172 7.19 11.34 -7.25
CA VAL A 172 5.95 11.44 -8.01
C VAL A 172 4.88 12.14 -7.16
N PRO A 173 3.82 12.68 -7.77
CA PRO A 173 2.69 13.23 -7.03
C PRO A 173 2.06 12.20 -6.10
N SER A 174 1.61 12.66 -4.93
CA SER A 174 0.91 11.83 -3.94
C SER A 174 -0.34 12.55 -3.45
N PRO A 175 -1.42 12.57 -4.27
CA PRO A 175 -2.66 13.24 -3.91
C PRO A 175 -3.36 12.53 -2.74
N ALA A 176 -4.17 13.27 -1.99
CA ALA A 176 -4.94 12.73 -0.88
C ALA A 176 -6.11 11.85 -1.39
N PRO A 177 -6.34 10.67 -0.78
CA PRO A 177 -7.47 9.83 -1.13
C PRO A 177 -8.79 10.43 -0.64
N ILE A 178 -9.81 10.51 -1.51
CA ILE A 178 -11.14 11.06 -1.21
C ILE A 178 -12.16 9.94 -1.04
N ASP A 179 -12.14 8.95 -1.93
CA ASP A 179 -13.11 7.87 -1.95
C ASP A 179 -12.50 6.57 -2.47
N PHE A 180 -13.10 5.46 -2.04
CA PHE A 180 -12.68 4.11 -2.42
C PHE A 180 -13.79 3.43 -3.22
N LYS A 181 -13.51 3.12 -4.48
CA LYS A 181 -14.47 2.41 -5.32
C LYS A 181 -14.68 0.98 -4.82
N ASN A 182 -15.91 0.49 -4.94
CA ASN A 182 -16.31 -0.84 -4.46
C ASN A 182 -16.28 -1.06 -2.93
N ALA A 183 -16.20 -0.01 -2.10
CA ALA A 183 -16.16 -0.12 -0.64
C ALA A 183 -17.27 -1.04 -0.08
N ALA A 184 -18.51 -0.86 -0.51
CA ALA A 184 -19.65 -1.67 -0.06
C ALA A 184 -19.54 -3.16 -0.46
N LEU A 185 -18.93 -3.46 -1.62
CA LEU A 185 -18.66 -4.84 -2.03
C LEU A 185 -17.58 -5.48 -1.14
N VAL A 186 -16.48 -4.76 -0.95
CA VAL A 186 -15.36 -5.18 -0.10
C VAL A 186 -15.82 -5.44 1.34
N GLU A 187 -16.63 -4.52 1.91
CA GLU A 187 -17.23 -4.68 3.24
C GLU A 187 -18.06 -5.97 3.32
N ARG A 188 -18.99 -6.19 2.39
CA ARG A 188 -19.84 -7.39 2.37
C ARG A 188 -19.02 -8.67 2.26
N MET A 189 -18.01 -8.72 1.38
CA MET A 189 -17.14 -9.88 1.22
C MET A 189 -16.35 -10.16 2.51
N ALA A 190 -15.77 -9.13 3.12
CA ALA A 190 -15.04 -9.30 4.37
C ALA A 190 -15.96 -9.78 5.51
N ARG A 191 -17.14 -9.15 5.69
CA ARG A 191 -18.09 -9.54 6.74
C ARG A 191 -18.73 -10.92 6.50
N SER A 192 -18.75 -11.41 5.25
CA SER A 192 -19.15 -12.80 4.96
C SER A 192 -18.07 -13.83 5.31
N GLY A 193 -16.91 -13.39 5.80
CA GLY A 193 -15.80 -14.22 6.23
C GLY A 193 -14.69 -14.42 5.20
N SER A 194 -14.74 -13.76 4.05
CA SER A 194 -13.63 -13.73 3.10
C SER A 194 -12.52 -12.80 3.60
N ILE A 195 -11.27 -13.13 3.32
CA ILE A 195 -10.15 -12.21 3.52
C ILE A 195 -9.93 -11.48 2.18
N VAL A 196 -10.06 -10.15 2.20
CA VAL A 196 -10.00 -9.34 0.97
C VAL A 196 -8.69 -8.55 0.94
N ILE A 197 -7.90 -8.75 -0.11
CA ILE A 197 -6.68 -7.99 -0.38
C ILE A 197 -7.05 -6.89 -1.37
N THR A 198 -6.88 -5.62 -1.00
CA THR A 198 -7.31 -4.47 -1.81
C THR A 198 -6.54 -3.20 -1.43
N GLY A 199 -6.70 -2.11 -2.18
CA GLY A 199 -6.02 -0.84 -1.87
C GLY A 199 -4.49 -0.91 -1.97
N GLY A 200 -3.96 -1.85 -2.74
CA GLY A 200 -2.53 -2.02 -2.93
C GLY A 200 -1.87 -0.78 -3.50
N GLY A 201 -0.73 -0.38 -2.89
CA GLY A 201 -0.03 0.85 -3.24
C GLY A 201 -0.80 2.13 -2.94
N GLY A 202 -1.82 2.06 -2.09
CA GLY A 202 -2.76 3.15 -1.83
C GLY A 202 -3.94 3.19 -2.80
N GLY A 203 -4.04 2.24 -3.73
CA GLY A 203 -5.03 2.19 -4.80
C GLY A 203 -4.56 2.88 -6.09
N ILE A 204 -5.16 2.52 -7.20
CA ILE A 204 -4.93 3.19 -8.49
C ILE A 204 -5.62 4.55 -8.45
N PRO A 205 -4.87 5.67 -8.60
CA PRO A 205 -5.46 6.99 -8.53
C PRO A 205 -6.31 7.28 -9.77
N VAL A 206 -7.55 7.70 -9.51
CA VAL A 206 -8.48 8.18 -10.53
C VAL A 206 -9.18 9.44 -10.04
N TYR A 207 -9.59 10.31 -10.96
CA TYR A 207 -10.47 11.43 -10.63
C TYR A 207 -11.81 11.31 -11.38
N VAL A 208 -12.81 12.04 -10.93
CA VAL A 208 -14.13 12.10 -11.58
C VAL A 208 -14.21 13.42 -12.34
N ASP A 209 -14.31 13.35 -13.66
CA ASP A 209 -14.42 14.54 -14.50
C ASP A 209 -15.80 15.20 -14.42
N GLY A 210 -15.96 16.33 -15.14
CA GLY A 210 -17.20 17.11 -15.16
C GLY A 210 -18.41 16.36 -15.72
N GLU A 211 -18.21 15.23 -16.39
CA GLU A 211 -19.28 14.36 -16.93
C GLU A 211 -19.54 13.16 -15.99
N GLY A 212 -18.82 13.06 -14.89
CA GLY A 212 -18.94 11.96 -13.92
C GLY A 212 -18.17 10.69 -14.30
N MET A 213 -17.29 10.76 -15.30
CA MET A 213 -16.49 9.62 -15.76
C MET A 213 -15.19 9.52 -14.96
N LEU A 214 -14.72 8.29 -14.76
CA LEU A 214 -13.43 8.03 -14.10
C LEU A 214 -12.31 8.20 -15.11
N GLN A 215 -11.37 9.07 -14.78
CA GLN A 215 -10.17 9.34 -15.55
C GLN A 215 -8.92 8.91 -14.78
N PRO A 216 -7.88 8.40 -15.46
CA PRO A 216 -6.62 8.04 -14.81
C PRO A 216 -5.88 9.29 -14.35
N LEU A 217 -5.10 9.16 -13.26
CA LEU A 217 -4.26 10.24 -12.75
C LEU A 217 -2.83 9.73 -12.48
N GLU A 218 -1.84 10.47 -12.96
CA GLU A 218 -0.42 10.18 -12.76
C GLU A 218 0.00 10.49 -11.31
N GLY A 219 0.02 9.47 -10.46
CA GLY A 219 0.41 9.61 -9.06
C GLY A 219 0.51 8.28 -8.33
N VAL A 220 0.98 8.32 -7.10
CA VAL A 220 1.01 7.16 -6.17
C VAL A 220 0.48 7.62 -4.83
N ILE A 221 -0.65 7.07 -4.42
CA ILE A 221 -1.33 7.45 -3.17
C ILE A 221 -0.54 6.88 -1.97
N ASP A 222 -0.55 7.60 -0.86
CA ASP A 222 0.01 7.10 0.38
C ASP A 222 -0.83 5.94 0.93
N LYS A 223 -0.20 4.80 1.19
CA LYS A 223 -0.92 3.60 1.63
C LYS A 223 -1.58 3.76 3.00
N ASP A 224 -0.98 4.54 3.91
CA ASP A 224 -1.51 4.70 5.26
C ASP A 224 -2.75 5.57 5.26
N LEU A 225 -2.73 6.66 4.48
CA LEU A 225 -3.90 7.51 4.24
C LEU A 225 -5.01 6.73 3.53
N ALA A 226 -4.66 5.95 2.50
CA ALA A 226 -5.64 5.12 1.79
C ALA A 226 -6.23 4.05 2.69
N SER A 227 -5.42 3.38 3.52
CA SER A 227 -5.90 2.36 4.45
C SER A 227 -6.84 2.93 5.50
N ALA A 228 -6.56 4.13 6.01
CA ALA A 228 -7.44 4.84 6.93
C ALA A 228 -8.78 5.21 6.26
N MET A 229 -8.72 5.74 5.03
CA MET A 229 -9.93 6.06 4.26
C MET A 229 -10.74 4.80 3.93
N ILE A 230 -10.09 3.71 3.49
CA ILE A 230 -10.75 2.42 3.24
C ILE A 230 -11.41 1.93 4.53
N GLY A 231 -10.69 1.95 5.67
CA GLY A 231 -11.22 1.57 6.97
C GLY A 231 -12.50 2.33 7.33
N ALA A 232 -12.50 3.64 7.12
CA ALA A 232 -13.68 4.48 7.34
C ALA A 232 -14.84 4.11 6.40
N ARG A 233 -14.57 3.86 5.11
CA ARG A 233 -15.58 3.51 4.10
C ARG A 233 -16.23 2.14 4.32
N VAL A 234 -15.46 1.16 4.78
CA VAL A 234 -15.94 -0.19 5.09
C VAL A 234 -16.42 -0.32 6.54
N LYS A 235 -16.42 0.78 7.31
CA LYS A 235 -16.80 0.80 8.73
C LYS A 235 -16.04 -0.24 9.53
N ALA A 236 -14.71 -0.28 9.35
CA ALA A 236 -13.86 -1.17 10.10
C ALA A 236 -13.85 -0.79 11.59
N ASP A 237 -13.79 -1.80 12.45
CA ASP A 237 -13.68 -1.61 13.90
C ASP A 237 -12.26 -1.26 14.30
N GLU A 238 -11.28 -1.76 13.54
CA GLU A 238 -9.85 -1.62 13.86
C GLU A 238 -9.02 -1.41 12.59
N LEU A 239 -7.95 -0.62 12.71
CA LEU A 239 -6.93 -0.43 11.69
C LEU A 239 -5.55 -0.74 12.30
N TYR A 240 -4.82 -1.65 11.69
CA TYR A 240 -3.47 -2.01 12.04
C TYR A 240 -2.51 -1.57 10.93
N ILE A 241 -1.56 -0.70 11.24
CA ILE A 241 -0.50 -0.30 10.32
C ILE A 241 0.78 -1.00 10.75
N LEU A 242 1.22 -1.97 9.95
CA LEU A 242 2.47 -2.68 10.20
C LEU A 242 3.63 -1.89 9.59
N THR A 243 4.50 -1.40 10.45
CA THR A 243 5.65 -0.55 10.07
C THR A 243 6.91 -1.01 10.80
N ASP A 244 8.05 -0.65 10.28
CA ASP A 244 9.38 -0.92 10.83
C ASP A 244 9.87 0.15 11.82
N VAL A 245 9.10 1.23 12.01
CA VAL A 245 9.46 2.27 12.98
C VAL A 245 8.87 1.97 14.36
N PRO A 246 9.67 2.11 15.43
CA PRO A 246 9.23 1.77 16.80
C PRO A 246 8.26 2.79 17.40
N TYR A 247 8.06 3.94 16.77
CA TYR A 247 7.26 5.05 17.32
C TYR A 247 6.49 5.80 16.24
N ILE A 248 5.39 6.46 16.67
CA ILE A 248 4.68 7.45 15.85
C ILE A 248 5.24 8.84 16.14
N TYR A 249 5.49 9.59 15.08
CA TYR A 249 5.93 10.97 15.16
C TYR A 249 4.73 11.90 14.95
N LYS A 250 4.43 12.76 15.93
CA LYS A 250 3.45 13.83 15.80
C LYS A 250 4.19 15.15 15.64
N GLY A 251 4.13 15.77 14.46
CA GLY A 251 4.73 17.08 14.23
C GLY A 251 6.23 17.17 14.51
N GLY A 252 6.99 16.11 14.28
CA GLY A 252 8.43 16.06 14.53
C GLY A 252 8.86 15.90 15.98
N LEU A 253 7.92 15.75 16.92
CA LEU A 253 8.19 15.53 18.35
C LEU A 253 7.79 14.11 18.77
N TRP A 254 8.65 13.46 19.56
CA TRP A 254 8.41 12.12 20.12
C TRP A 254 7.26 12.14 21.13
N SER A 255 6.22 11.33 20.93
CA SER A 255 5.28 11.04 21.99
C SER A 255 5.29 9.54 22.30
N ARG A 256 5.66 9.20 23.55
CA ARG A 256 5.48 7.84 24.08
C ARG A 256 4.01 7.65 24.41
N HIS A 257 3.35 6.70 23.76
CA HIS A 257 2.16 6.06 24.32
C HIS A 257 2.50 4.59 24.56
N ASP A 258 2.32 4.18 25.82
CA ASP A 258 2.69 2.89 26.35
C ASP A 258 1.89 1.76 25.71
N SER A 259 2.55 1.02 24.85
CA SER A 259 2.48 -0.44 24.68
C SER A 259 3.39 -0.84 23.51
N VAL A 260 4.66 -1.04 23.84
CA VAL A 260 5.66 -1.60 22.92
C VAL A 260 5.61 -3.11 23.06
N LEU A 261 5.10 -3.81 22.05
CA LEU A 261 5.46 -5.19 21.79
C LEU A 261 6.42 -5.20 20.59
N CYS A 262 7.58 -5.71 20.83
CA CYS A 262 8.75 -5.88 19.99
C CYS A 262 8.47 -5.81 18.46
N GLY A 263 8.89 -4.71 17.81
CA GLY A 263 9.00 -4.62 16.35
C GLY A 263 7.73 -4.33 15.55
N TYR A 264 6.56 -4.24 16.18
CA TYR A 264 5.28 -3.98 15.51
C TYR A 264 4.46 -2.98 16.32
N MET A 265 4.00 -1.91 15.68
CA MET A 265 3.14 -0.93 16.34
C MET A 265 1.70 -1.12 15.88
N TYR A 266 0.80 -1.31 16.85
CA TYR A 266 -0.64 -1.45 16.64
C TYR A 266 -1.33 -0.12 16.91
N PHE A 267 -2.17 0.34 15.98
CA PHE A 267 -3.13 1.39 16.21
C PHE A 267 -4.52 0.81 16.30
N VAL A 268 -5.17 1.02 17.42
CA VAL A 268 -6.61 0.77 17.56
C VAL A 268 -7.32 2.10 17.43
N LEU A 269 -8.04 2.33 16.36
CA LEU A 269 -8.95 3.45 16.19
C LEU A 269 -10.31 3.10 16.82
N SER A 270 -10.42 3.17 18.14
CA SER A 270 -11.72 3.28 18.77
C SER A 270 -12.17 4.75 18.75
N ARG A 271 -13.06 5.11 17.81
CA ARG A 271 -13.61 6.45 17.54
C ARG A 271 -12.65 7.40 16.82
N LEU A 272 -13.04 7.73 15.58
CA LEU A 272 -12.51 8.75 14.68
C LEU A 272 -11.82 9.92 15.38
N LEU A 273 -10.51 9.92 15.40
CA LEU A 273 -9.69 11.10 15.58
C LEU A 273 -8.78 11.18 14.38
N TRP A 274 -8.99 12.18 13.55
CA TRP A 274 -8.11 12.51 12.42
C TRP A 274 -6.70 12.77 12.95
N ILE A 275 -5.75 11.90 12.63
CA ILE A 275 -4.33 12.19 12.78
C ILE A 275 -3.79 12.41 11.38
N SER A 276 -3.60 13.67 11.02
CA SER A 276 -2.83 14.06 9.85
C SER A 276 -1.37 13.72 10.12
N CYS A 277 -0.84 12.67 9.49
CA CYS A 277 0.59 12.44 9.37
C CYS A 277 1.07 13.17 8.12
N THR A 278 1.59 14.37 8.28
CA THR A 278 2.51 14.97 7.31
C THR A 278 3.91 14.42 7.57
N VAL A 279 4.43 13.66 6.62
CA VAL A 279 5.85 13.25 6.54
C VAL A 279 6.61 14.34 5.81
#